data_9863e857daf8df7b6858de716d5ff231
#
_entry.id   9863e857daf8df7b6858de716d5ff231
#
_cell.length_a   1.000
_cell.length_b   1.000
_cell.length_c   1.000
_cell.angle_alpha   90.00
_cell.angle_beta   90.00
_cell.angle_gamma   90.00
#
_symmetry.space_group_name_H-M   'P 1'
#
loop_
_entity.id
_entity.type
_entity.pdbx_description
1 polymer ?
#
loop_
_entity_poly.entity_id
_entity_poly.type
_entity_poly.pdbx_seq_one_letter_code
_entity_poly.pdbx_strand_id
1 'polypeptide(L)'
;MDTQIPRILCIAGPTASGKSSRAVTEALARGGEVISVDSRQVYRGLDIGTEKISAEEMRDIPHHLIDIREPGENYSAGDFVKDATRLIEEISARGKLPILAGGTHFYFDALLRGLPEGVGVNLALRDELEELTTEELYARGAASDARRAAELDPKNRRRLIRALEIIESRGAVPARPKAAPAYDAEWITIDPSREELRANIDTRLTSALARGLVDEVQRVREQVGDVRLNELGLEYKIVGEYLRGERTESSLLPTLSAKLWQYARRQKAWLRKLRDETIAATPSLQDRS
;
A
#
# COMPACT_ATOMS: atom_id res chain seq x y z
N MET A 1 -18.41 -26.78 13.73
CA MET A 1 -17.00 -26.75 13.26
C MET A 1 -16.40 -25.49 13.88
N ASP A 2 -15.48 -25.65 14.82
CA ASP A 2 -14.72 -24.52 15.35
C ASP A 2 -13.92 -23.93 14.19
N THR A 3 -14.34 -22.79 13.68
CA THR A 3 -13.61 -22.05 12.67
C THR A 3 -12.41 -21.40 13.36
N GLN A 4 -11.30 -22.15 13.41
CA GLN A 4 -10.05 -21.62 13.95
C GLN A 4 -9.67 -20.38 13.14
N ILE A 5 -9.50 -19.25 13.81
CA ILE A 5 -9.07 -17.99 13.20
C ILE A 5 -7.72 -18.22 12.49
N PRO A 6 -7.59 -17.93 11.18
CA PRO A 6 -6.35 -18.16 10.45
C PRO A 6 -5.19 -17.38 11.05
N ARG A 7 -4.06 -18.07 11.29
CA ARG A 7 -2.82 -17.42 11.73
C ARG A 7 -2.09 -16.84 10.54
N ILE A 8 -1.63 -15.60 10.67
CA ILE A 8 -0.85 -14.90 9.64
C ILE A 8 0.37 -14.22 10.26
N LEU A 9 1.44 -14.04 9.48
CA LEU A 9 2.60 -13.24 9.86
C LEU A 9 2.60 -11.94 9.05
N CYS A 10 2.59 -10.80 9.72
CA CYS A 10 2.66 -9.47 9.10
C CYS A 10 4.08 -8.90 9.26
N ILE A 11 4.77 -8.67 8.14
CA ILE A 11 6.10 -8.04 8.11
C ILE A 11 5.96 -6.64 7.53
N ALA A 12 6.06 -5.65 8.39
CA ALA A 12 5.83 -4.26 8.03
C ALA A 12 7.05 -3.38 8.32
N GLY A 13 7.24 -2.38 7.49
CA GLY A 13 8.34 -1.42 7.61
C GLY A 13 8.28 -0.37 6.51
N PRO A 14 9.06 0.72 6.61
CA PRO A 14 9.14 1.72 5.57
C PRO A 14 9.80 1.16 4.30
N THR A 15 9.70 1.89 3.19
CA THR A 15 10.52 1.58 2.00
C THR A 15 12.00 1.56 2.38
N ALA A 16 12.81 0.78 1.67
CA ALA A 16 14.25 0.59 1.92
C ALA A 16 14.62 0.03 3.32
N SER A 17 13.74 -0.74 3.96
CA SER A 17 14.00 -1.34 5.28
C SER A 17 14.36 -2.82 5.27
N GLY A 18 14.43 -3.48 4.10
CA GLY A 18 14.78 -4.91 4.00
C GLY A 18 13.61 -5.88 4.26
N LYS A 19 12.37 -5.45 4.13
CA LYS A 19 11.18 -6.29 4.34
C LYS A 19 11.15 -7.56 3.50
N SER A 20 11.48 -7.46 2.22
CA SER A 20 11.42 -8.59 1.28
C SER A 20 12.39 -9.69 1.68
N SER A 21 13.66 -9.36 1.98
CA SER A 21 14.63 -10.32 2.50
C SER A 21 14.17 -10.97 3.79
N ARG A 22 13.58 -10.20 4.71
CA ARG A 22 13.03 -10.74 5.97
C ARG A 22 11.88 -11.68 5.69
N ALA A 23 10.99 -11.37 4.75
CA ALA A 23 9.87 -12.23 4.39
C ALA A 23 10.34 -13.58 3.84
N VAL A 24 11.33 -13.59 2.97
CA VAL A 24 11.94 -14.81 2.46
C VAL A 24 12.58 -15.63 3.59
N THR A 25 13.31 -14.98 4.51
CA THR A 25 13.92 -15.66 5.66
C THR A 25 12.87 -16.35 6.55
N GLU A 26 11.78 -15.63 6.88
CA GLU A 26 10.68 -16.19 7.67
C GLU A 26 9.95 -17.32 6.92
N ALA A 27 9.75 -17.16 5.61
CA ALA A 27 9.10 -18.18 4.80
C ALA A 27 9.90 -19.50 4.76
N LEU A 28 11.22 -19.39 4.60
CA LEU A 28 12.12 -20.57 4.65
C LEU A 28 12.11 -21.23 6.03
N ALA A 29 12.19 -20.44 7.10
CA ALA A 29 12.27 -20.98 8.45
C ALA A 29 10.95 -21.60 8.93
N ARG A 30 9.80 -21.10 8.46
CA ARG A 30 8.47 -21.45 9.00
C ARG A 30 7.56 -22.15 7.97
N GLY A 31 8.08 -22.44 6.79
CA GLY A 31 7.29 -23.11 5.73
C GLY A 31 6.16 -22.24 5.21
N GLY A 32 6.42 -20.94 4.99
CA GLY A 32 5.41 -19.98 4.57
C GLY A 32 5.44 -19.65 3.08
N GLU A 33 4.45 -18.88 2.64
CA GLU A 33 4.36 -18.25 1.33
C GLU A 33 4.11 -16.74 1.51
N VAL A 34 4.67 -15.90 0.64
CA VAL A 34 4.63 -14.44 0.78
C VAL A 34 3.49 -13.84 -0.03
N ILE A 35 2.71 -12.97 0.60
CA ILE A 35 1.70 -12.11 -0.05
C ILE A 35 2.24 -10.67 -0.01
N SER A 36 2.51 -10.07 -1.17
CA SER A 36 2.99 -8.69 -1.25
C SER A 36 1.91 -7.69 -0.84
N VAL A 37 2.19 -6.87 0.17
CA VAL A 37 1.33 -5.77 0.62
C VAL A 37 1.88 -4.46 0.06
N ASP A 38 1.95 -4.39 -1.27
CA ASP A 38 2.44 -3.22 -1.99
C ASP A 38 1.50 -2.85 -3.15
N SER A 39 1.10 -1.58 -3.20
CA SER A 39 0.15 -1.08 -4.21
C SER A 39 0.78 -0.79 -5.57
N ARG A 40 2.08 -1.03 -5.72
CA ARG A 40 2.84 -0.76 -6.95
C ARG A 40 3.46 -2.03 -7.54
N GLN A 41 3.94 -2.95 -6.71
CA GLN A 41 4.51 -4.22 -7.18
C GLN A 41 3.47 -5.14 -7.86
N VAL A 42 2.20 -4.84 -7.74
CA VAL A 42 1.11 -5.53 -8.46
C VAL A 42 1.16 -5.33 -9.97
N TYR A 43 1.83 -4.26 -10.44
CA TYR A 43 1.89 -3.91 -11.86
C TYR A 43 3.11 -4.52 -12.54
N ARG A 44 2.89 -5.12 -13.73
CA ARG A 44 3.97 -5.63 -14.58
C ARG A 44 4.85 -4.51 -15.09
N GLY A 45 6.15 -4.76 -15.16
CA GLY A 45 7.12 -3.82 -15.70
C GLY A 45 7.43 -2.61 -14.81
N LEU A 46 6.87 -2.55 -13.60
CA LEU A 46 7.24 -1.61 -12.56
C LEU A 46 8.22 -2.29 -11.59
N ASP A 47 9.44 -2.52 -12.02
CA ASP A 47 10.39 -3.40 -11.31
C ASP A 47 11.44 -2.59 -10.53
N ILE A 48 12.14 -1.69 -11.22
CA ILE A 48 13.25 -0.91 -10.65
C ILE A 48 12.71 0.16 -9.69
N GLY A 49 11.69 0.92 -10.14
CA GLY A 49 11.11 2.00 -9.34
C GLY A 49 10.41 1.52 -8.07
N THR A 50 9.85 0.32 -8.09
CA THR A 50 9.16 -0.28 -6.93
C THR A 50 10.07 -1.14 -6.07
N GLU A 51 11.33 -1.37 -6.48
CA GLU A 51 12.26 -2.33 -5.88
C GLU A 51 11.59 -3.71 -5.73
N LYS A 52 11.03 -4.19 -6.83
CA LYS A 52 10.39 -5.50 -6.87
C LYS A 52 11.44 -6.58 -6.64
N ILE A 53 11.12 -7.54 -5.79
CA ILE A 53 12.01 -8.66 -5.49
C ILE A 53 12.22 -9.50 -6.75
N SER A 54 13.47 -9.84 -7.07
CA SER A 54 13.79 -10.69 -8.22
C SER A 54 13.50 -12.17 -7.95
N ALA A 55 13.38 -12.97 -9.01
CA ALA A 55 13.18 -14.41 -8.90
C ALA A 55 14.31 -15.11 -8.11
N GLU A 56 15.55 -14.64 -8.25
CA GLU A 56 16.69 -15.14 -7.50
C GLU A 56 16.56 -14.84 -6.00
N GLU A 57 16.17 -13.61 -5.65
CA GLU A 57 15.94 -13.20 -4.26
C GLU A 57 14.76 -13.91 -3.61
N MET A 58 13.75 -14.33 -4.39
CA MET A 58 12.59 -15.11 -3.92
C MET A 58 12.99 -16.50 -3.41
N ARG A 59 14.12 -17.08 -3.86
CA ARG A 59 14.66 -18.36 -3.39
C ARG A 59 13.62 -19.48 -3.40
N ASP A 60 12.90 -19.63 -4.52
CA ASP A 60 11.81 -20.61 -4.74
C ASP A 60 10.60 -20.47 -3.78
N ILE A 61 10.56 -19.44 -2.94
CA ILE A 61 9.38 -19.15 -2.13
C ILE A 61 8.29 -18.52 -3.01
N PRO A 62 7.06 -19.08 -2.99
CA PRO A 62 5.95 -18.49 -3.72
C PRO A 62 5.66 -17.07 -3.21
N HIS A 63 5.64 -16.12 -4.16
CA HIS A 63 5.25 -14.73 -3.91
C HIS A 63 3.98 -14.42 -4.68
N HIS A 64 2.98 -13.93 -3.97
CA HIS A 64 1.66 -13.62 -4.50
C HIS A 64 1.45 -12.12 -4.56
N LEU A 65 0.55 -11.67 -5.44
CA LEU A 65 0.19 -10.26 -5.68
C LEU A 65 1.35 -9.40 -6.21
N ILE A 66 2.23 -10.04 -6.98
CA ILE A 66 3.27 -9.40 -7.78
C ILE A 66 2.93 -9.66 -9.25
N ASP A 67 3.06 -8.65 -10.12
CA ASP A 67 2.83 -8.76 -11.58
C ASP A 67 1.46 -9.33 -11.99
N ILE A 68 0.42 -8.95 -11.29
CA ILE A 68 -0.95 -9.43 -11.53
C ILE A 68 -1.82 -8.45 -12.32
N ARG A 69 -1.32 -7.26 -12.62
CA ARG A 69 -2.03 -6.21 -13.36
C ARG A 69 -1.13 -5.53 -14.38
N GLU A 70 -1.73 -5.03 -15.46
CA GLU A 70 -1.05 -4.13 -16.38
C GLU A 70 -1.04 -2.69 -15.80
N PRO A 71 -0.03 -1.86 -16.15
CA PRO A 71 0.09 -0.49 -15.62
C PRO A 71 -1.13 0.40 -15.87
N GLY A 72 -1.87 0.14 -16.95
CA GLY A 72 -3.10 0.86 -17.30
C GLY A 72 -4.32 0.49 -16.44
N GLU A 73 -4.29 -0.65 -15.78
CA GLU A 73 -5.39 -1.14 -14.97
C GLU A 73 -5.43 -0.47 -13.59
N ASN A 74 -6.59 -0.52 -12.95
CA ASN A 74 -6.74 -0.10 -11.56
C ASN A 74 -6.67 -1.30 -10.61
N TYR A 75 -6.03 -1.11 -9.46
CA TYR A 75 -6.02 -2.07 -8.36
C TYR A 75 -6.27 -1.34 -7.04
N SER A 76 -7.42 -1.59 -6.46
CA SER A 76 -7.89 -0.90 -5.25
C SER A 76 -7.58 -1.68 -3.98
N ALA A 77 -7.76 -1.03 -2.83
CA ALA A 77 -7.69 -1.73 -1.54
C ALA A 77 -8.79 -2.80 -1.38
N GLY A 78 -9.93 -2.64 -2.04
CA GLY A 78 -10.99 -3.65 -2.09
C GLY A 78 -10.54 -4.90 -2.85
N ASP A 79 -9.89 -4.71 -4.01
CA ASP A 79 -9.32 -5.81 -4.79
C ASP A 79 -8.25 -6.54 -3.98
N PHE A 80 -7.36 -5.77 -3.33
CA PHE A 80 -6.34 -6.34 -2.44
C PHE A 80 -6.95 -7.18 -1.31
N VAL A 81 -7.95 -6.67 -0.60
CA VAL A 81 -8.61 -7.40 0.49
C VAL A 81 -9.21 -8.71 -0.03
N LYS A 82 -9.92 -8.67 -1.15
CA LYS A 82 -10.51 -9.86 -1.77
C LYS A 82 -9.45 -10.90 -2.13
N ASP A 83 -8.39 -10.48 -2.83
CA ASP A 83 -7.33 -11.38 -3.29
C ASP A 83 -6.51 -11.91 -2.11
N ALA A 84 -6.16 -11.05 -1.13
CA ALA A 84 -5.39 -11.46 0.04
C ALA A 84 -6.18 -12.42 0.94
N THR A 85 -7.48 -12.21 1.15
CA THR A 85 -8.33 -13.12 1.92
C THR A 85 -8.35 -14.51 1.28
N ARG A 86 -8.62 -14.59 -0.03
CA ARG A 86 -8.59 -15.86 -0.78
C ARG A 86 -7.22 -16.56 -0.66
N LEU A 87 -6.13 -15.82 -0.82
CA LEU A 87 -4.78 -16.37 -0.72
C LEU A 87 -4.45 -16.87 0.69
N ILE A 88 -4.85 -16.14 1.75
CA ILE A 88 -4.68 -16.58 3.13
C ILE A 88 -5.38 -17.93 3.35
N GLU A 89 -6.62 -18.07 2.88
CA GLU A 89 -7.38 -19.32 2.97
C GLU A 89 -6.70 -20.46 2.22
N GLU A 90 -6.28 -20.23 0.97
CA GLU A 90 -5.60 -21.22 0.13
C GLU A 90 -4.25 -21.66 0.70
N ILE A 91 -3.44 -20.72 1.19
CA ILE A 91 -2.12 -21.02 1.80
C ILE A 91 -2.32 -21.81 3.09
N SER A 92 -3.24 -21.38 3.94
CA SER A 92 -3.58 -22.05 5.20
C SER A 92 -4.12 -23.47 4.96
N ALA A 93 -4.95 -23.66 3.95
CA ALA A 93 -5.48 -24.98 3.58
C ALA A 93 -4.37 -25.96 3.13
N ARG A 94 -3.25 -25.45 2.61
CA ARG A 94 -2.04 -26.24 2.31
C ARG A 94 -1.14 -26.49 3.53
N GLY A 95 -1.55 -26.06 4.72
CA GLY A 95 -0.74 -26.16 5.93
C GLY A 95 0.49 -25.22 5.96
N LYS A 96 0.50 -24.18 5.12
CA LYS A 96 1.57 -23.19 5.04
C LYS A 96 1.21 -21.93 5.81
N LEU A 97 2.22 -21.17 6.23
CA LEU A 97 2.02 -19.88 6.90
C LEU A 97 1.86 -18.75 5.88
N PRO A 98 0.71 -18.04 5.83
CA PRO A 98 0.60 -16.82 5.04
C PRO A 98 1.45 -15.71 5.65
N ILE A 99 2.38 -15.14 4.87
CA ILE A 99 3.29 -14.06 5.28
C ILE A 99 2.97 -12.81 4.46
N LEU A 100 2.37 -11.82 5.11
CA LEU A 100 2.03 -10.55 4.49
C LEU A 100 3.20 -9.58 4.64
N ALA A 101 3.86 -9.22 3.55
CA ALA A 101 5.04 -8.37 3.59
C ALA A 101 4.88 -7.11 2.74
N GLY A 102 5.05 -5.93 3.33
CA GLY A 102 4.96 -4.70 2.54
C GLY A 102 4.99 -3.39 3.31
N GLY A 103 4.84 -2.31 2.53
CA GLY A 103 4.85 -0.94 3.04
C GLY A 103 3.55 -0.17 2.80
N THR A 104 2.56 -0.77 2.14
CA THR A 104 1.26 -0.15 1.91
C THR A 104 0.35 -0.38 3.12
N HIS A 105 0.56 0.43 4.13
CA HIS A 105 -0.14 0.34 5.42
C HIS A 105 -1.67 0.38 5.30
N PHE A 106 -2.20 1.09 4.30
CA PHE A 106 -3.65 1.12 4.08
C PHE A 106 -4.20 -0.24 3.67
N TYR A 107 -3.41 -1.08 3.02
CA TYR A 107 -3.79 -2.45 2.68
C TYR A 107 -3.83 -3.34 3.93
N PHE A 108 -2.85 -3.23 4.83
CA PHE A 108 -2.93 -3.90 6.13
C PHE A 108 -4.16 -3.48 6.92
N ASP A 109 -4.42 -2.17 7.02
CA ASP A 109 -5.59 -1.63 7.71
C ASP A 109 -6.90 -2.15 7.11
N ALA A 110 -7.00 -2.14 5.78
CA ALA A 110 -8.18 -2.62 5.07
C ALA A 110 -8.44 -4.11 5.30
N LEU A 111 -7.38 -4.94 5.28
CA LEU A 111 -7.49 -6.39 5.47
C LEU A 111 -7.84 -6.75 6.92
N LEU A 112 -7.15 -6.14 7.90
CA LEU A 112 -7.26 -6.53 9.30
C LEU A 112 -8.46 -5.91 10.01
N ARG A 113 -8.91 -4.75 9.56
CA ARG A 113 -9.95 -3.95 10.23
C ARG A 113 -11.17 -3.71 9.36
N GLY A 114 -11.16 -4.24 8.15
CA GLY A 114 -12.21 -4.06 7.16
C GLY A 114 -12.18 -2.68 6.50
N LEU A 115 -12.84 -2.60 5.36
CA LEU A 115 -13.20 -1.35 4.72
C LEU A 115 -14.61 -0.96 5.16
N PRO A 116 -14.95 0.33 5.22
CA PRO A 116 -16.35 0.73 5.28
C PRO A 116 -17.08 0.04 4.13
N GLU A 117 -18.25 -0.51 4.39
CA GLU A 117 -19.05 -1.13 3.34
C GLU A 117 -19.13 -0.22 2.11
N GLY A 118 -18.49 -0.67 1.03
CA GLY A 118 -18.29 0.14 -0.15
C GLY A 118 -19.55 0.24 -1.00
N VAL A 119 -19.72 1.40 -1.58
CA VAL A 119 -20.54 1.57 -2.77
C VAL A 119 -19.65 1.36 -3.99
N GLY A 120 -20.19 0.86 -5.09
CA GLY A 120 -19.50 0.82 -6.37
C GLY A 120 -18.98 2.21 -6.78
N VAL A 121 -18.04 2.24 -7.70
CA VAL A 121 -17.58 3.49 -8.30
C VAL A 121 -18.70 4.05 -9.16
N ASN A 122 -19.10 5.30 -8.91
CA ASN A 122 -20.01 6.05 -9.77
C ASN A 122 -19.16 6.99 -10.65
N LEU A 123 -18.88 6.55 -11.89
CA LEU A 123 -18.03 7.31 -12.80
C LEU A 123 -18.60 8.70 -13.13
N ALA A 124 -19.90 8.81 -13.38
CA ALA A 124 -20.54 10.09 -13.70
C ALA A 124 -20.43 11.08 -12.53
N LEU A 125 -20.70 10.63 -11.30
CA LEU A 125 -20.51 11.46 -10.11
C LEU A 125 -19.03 11.82 -9.90
N ARG A 126 -18.14 10.91 -10.19
CA ARG A 126 -16.70 11.17 -10.05
C ARG A 126 -16.22 12.23 -11.02
N ASP A 127 -16.67 12.19 -12.27
CA ASP A 127 -16.35 13.20 -13.26
C ASP A 127 -16.87 14.57 -12.82
N GLU A 128 -18.12 14.67 -12.33
CA GLU A 128 -18.66 15.90 -11.72
C GLU A 128 -17.78 16.41 -10.55
N LEU A 129 -17.39 15.52 -9.64
CA LEU A 129 -16.59 15.89 -8.48
C LEU A 129 -15.15 16.29 -8.83
N GLU A 130 -14.61 15.76 -9.92
CA GLU A 130 -13.27 16.15 -10.40
C GLU A 130 -13.23 17.60 -10.97
N GLU A 131 -14.35 18.19 -11.37
CA GLU A 131 -14.44 19.59 -11.78
C GLU A 131 -14.40 20.58 -10.60
N LEU A 132 -14.73 20.10 -9.36
CA LEU A 132 -14.74 20.96 -8.19
C LEU A 132 -13.33 21.22 -7.64
N THR A 133 -13.12 22.34 -7.00
CA THR A 133 -11.90 22.60 -6.23
C THR A 133 -11.84 21.75 -4.97
N THR A 134 -10.68 21.61 -4.38
CA THR A 134 -10.51 20.83 -3.14
C THR A 134 -11.29 21.43 -1.97
N GLU A 135 -11.40 22.74 -1.93
CA GLU A 135 -12.16 23.52 -0.95
C GLU A 135 -13.66 23.27 -1.08
N GLU A 136 -14.18 23.25 -2.31
CA GLU A 136 -15.60 22.95 -2.59
C GLU A 136 -15.94 21.50 -2.24
N LEU A 137 -15.07 20.53 -2.57
CA LEU A 137 -15.22 19.14 -2.16
C LEU A 137 -15.30 19.00 -0.64
N TYR A 138 -14.42 19.68 0.08
CA TYR A 138 -14.42 19.64 1.54
C TYR A 138 -15.68 20.28 2.11
N ALA A 139 -16.09 21.43 1.61
CA ALA A 139 -17.31 22.12 2.05
C ALA A 139 -18.56 21.28 1.81
N ARG A 140 -18.70 20.64 0.61
CA ARG A 140 -19.80 19.71 0.30
C ARG A 140 -19.80 18.49 1.25
N GLY A 141 -18.64 17.91 1.52
CA GLY A 141 -18.50 16.80 2.46
C GLY A 141 -18.85 17.19 3.90
N ALA A 142 -18.41 18.36 4.36
CA ALA A 142 -18.70 18.87 5.71
C ALA A 142 -20.20 19.18 5.91
N ALA A 143 -20.87 19.69 4.88
CA ALA A 143 -22.31 19.93 4.91
C ALA A 143 -23.14 18.65 4.99
N SER A 144 -22.65 17.56 4.38
CA SER A 144 -23.39 16.30 4.29
C SER A 144 -23.04 15.32 5.44
N ASP A 145 -21.77 15.26 5.86
CA ASP A 145 -21.30 14.42 6.98
C ASP A 145 -20.13 15.13 7.70
N ALA A 146 -20.47 16.03 8.61
CA ALA A 146 -19.49 16.83 9.38
C ALA A 146 -18.53 15.94 10.21
N ARG A 147 -19.03 14.80 10.74
CA ARG A 147 -18.21 13.84 11.48
C ARG A 147 -17.10 13.27 10.59
N ARG A 148 -17.48 12.83 9.40
CA ARG A 148 -16.50 12.26 8.45
C ARG A 148 -15.55 13.32 7.90
N ALA A 149 -16.02 14.52 7.62
CA ALA A 149 -15.19 15.62 7.14
C ALA A 149 -14.09 15.97 8.16
N ALA A 150 -14.40 15.97 9.46
CA ALA A 150 -13.42 16.24 10.52
C ALA A 150 -12.30 15.17 10.61
N GLU A 151 -12.55 13.95 10.11
CA GLU A 151 -11.57 12.85 10.08
C GLU A 151 -10.65 12.89 8.85
N LEU A 152 -11.01 13.69 7.84
CA LEU A 152 -10.31 13.74 6.56
C LEU A 152 -9.31 14.90 6.51
N ASP A 153 -8.18 14.66 5.85
CA ASP A 153 -7.28 15.74 5.44
C ASP A 153 -8.00 16.59 4.36
N PRO A 154 -8.28 17.89 4.64
CA PRO A 154 -8.98 18.77 3.69
C PRO A 154 -8.24 18.97 2.37
N LYS A 155 -6.95 18.63 2.31
CA LYS A 155 -6.13 18.70 1.08
C LYS A 155 -6.09 17.38 0.31
N ASN A 156 -6.69 16.32 0.83
CA ASN A 156 -6.67 15.01 0.19
C ASN A 156 -7.88 14.82 -0.73
N ARG A 157 -7.81 15.40 -1.93
CA ARG A 157 -8.85 15.37 -2.96
C ARG A 157 -9.44 13.96 -3.19
N ARG A 158 -8.59 12.94 -3.34
CA ARG A 158 -9.04 11.55 -3.56
C ARG A 158 -9.94 11.02 -2.43
N ARG A 159 -9.58 11.33 -1.18
CA ARG A 159 -10.37 10.91 -0.02
C ARG A 159 -11.67 11.69 0.12
N LEU A 160 -11.66 12.97 -0.26
CA LEU A 160 -12.85 13.81 -0.29
C LEU A 160 -13.84 13.29 -1.33
N ILE A 161 -13.41 13.06 -2.56
CA ILE A 161 -14.24 12.48 -3.62
C ILE A 161 -14.82 11.14 -3.18
N ARG A 162 -13.97 10.25 -2.63
CA ARG A 162 -14.47 8.92 -2.18
C ARG A 162 -15.49 9.03 -1.06
N ALA A 163 -15.32 9.95 -0.12
CA ALA A 163 -16.31 10.20 0.92
C ALA A 163 -17.62 10.69 0.33
N LEU A 164 -17.60 11.61 -0.63
CA LEU A 164 -18.78 12.12 -1.32
C LEU A 164 -19.50 11.04 -2.14
N GLU A 165 -18.79 10.16 -2.83
CA GLU A 165 -19.38 8.99 -3.50
C GLU A 165 -20.19 8.11 -2.52
N ILE A 166 -19.64 7.88 -1.31
CA ILE A 166 -20.31 7.07 -0.29
C ILE A 166 -21.51 7.82 0.30
N ILE A 167 -21.35 9.12 0.58
CA ILE A 167 -22.42 9.97 1.12
C ILE A 167 -23.59 10.04 0.13
N GLU A 168 -23.34 10.26 -1.15
CA GLU A 168 -24.36 10.34 -2.18
C GLU A 168 -25.18 9.04 -2.28
N SER A 169 -24.51 7.91 -2.12
CA SER A 169 -25.19 6.60 -2.19
C SER A 169 -25.89 6.18 -0.92
N ARG A 170 -25.42 6.62 0.28
CA ARG A 170 -25.86 6.09 1.58
C ARG A 170 -26.31 7.16 2.58
N GLY A 171 -26.24 8.43 2.21
CA GLY A 171 -26.54 9.57 3.08
C GLY A 171 -25.40 9.96 4.04
N ALA A 172 -24.57 9.01 4.45
CA ALA A 172 -23.40 9.25 5.30
C ALA A 172 -22.32 8.17 5.08
N VAL A 173 -21.08 8.43 5.48
CA VAL A 173 -20.05 7.39 5.51
C VAL A 173 -20.25 6.51 6.74
N PRO A 174 -20.52 5.19 6.57
CA PRO A 174 -20.68 4.29 7.69
C PRO A 174 -19.47 4.29 8.61
N ALA A 175 -19.70 4.18 9.93
CA ALA A 175 -18.62 3.88 10.85
C ALA A 175 -18.04 2.49 10.53
N ARG A 176 -16.73 2.31 10.72
CA ARG A 176 -16.15 0.96 10.60
C ARG A 176 -16.78 0.03 11.60
N PRO A 177 -17.20 -1.17 11.19
CA PRO A 177 -17.69 -2.16 12.14
C PRO A 177 -16.57 -2.48 13.16
N LYS A 178 -16.91 -2.54 14.44
CA LYS A 178 -16.06 -3.16 15.46
C LYS A 178 -16.22 -4.68 15.35
N ALA A 179 -15.65 -5.25 14.29
CA ALA A 179 -15.64 -6.71 14.15
C ALA A 179 -14.53 -7.32 15.02
N ALA A 180 -14.75 -8.57 15.48
CA ALA A 180 -13.69 -9.39 16.05
C ALA A 180 -12.55 -9.53 15.02
N PRO A 181 -11.29 -9.71 15.48
CA PRO A 181 -10.17 -9.90 14.58
C PRO A 181 -10.45 -11.07 13.62
N ALA A 182 -10.34 -10.81 12.32
CA ALA A 182 -10.53 -11.84 11.28
C ALA A 182 -9.35 -12.82 11.22
N TYR A 183 -8.20 -12.45 11.81
CA TYR A 183 -6.93 -13.18 11.75
C TYR A 183 -6.20 -13.11 13.10
N ASP A 184 -5.49 -14.20 13.45
CA ASP A 184 -4.46 -14.20 14.49
C ASP A 184 -3.16 -13.69 13.90
N ALA A 185 -2.91 -12.40 14.05
CA ALA A 185 -1.83 -11.67 13.36
C ALA A 185 -0.61 -11.49 14.24
N GLU A 186 0.46 -12.24 13.95
CA GLU A 186 1.80 -12.00 14.50
C GLU A 186 2.49 -10.87 13.72
N TRP A 187 3.22 -9.98 14.41
CA TRP A 187 3.87 -8.84 13.77
C TRP A 187 5.39 -8.85 13.91
N ILE A 188 6.08 -8.65 12.78
CA ILE A 188 7.49 -8.25 12.72
C ILE A 188 7.54 -6.85 12.12
N THR A 189 7.92 -5.86 12.92
CA THR A 189 8.08 -4.49 12.46
C THR A 189 9.56 -4.18 12.28
N ILE A 190 9.95 -3.82 11.05
CA ILE A 190 11.30 -3.39 10.74
C ILE A 190 11.34 -1.87 10.84
N ASP A 191 12.06 -1.36 11.83
CA ASP A 191 12.14 0.06 12.15
C ASP A 191 13.61 0.51 12.27
N PRO A 192 14.34 0.62 11.12
CA PRO A 192 15.73 1.04 11.12
C PRO A 192 15.89 2.45 11.72
N SER A 193 17.08 2.76 12.20
CA SER A 193 17.42 4.11 12.65
C SER A 193 17.19 5.14 11.55
N ARG A 194 17.15 6.40 11.93
CA ARG A 194 16.96 7.50 10.96
C ARG A 194 18.13 7.54 9.95
N GLU A 195 19.31 7.35 10.44
CA GLU A 195 20.58 7.40 9.70
C GLU A 195 20.67 6.22 8.72
N GLU A 196 20.41 5.01 9.19
CA GLU A 196 20.38 3.80 8.36
C GLU A 196 19.32 3.90 7.26
N LEU A 197 18.10 4.32 7.61
CA LEU A 197 17.03 4.44 6.63
C LEU A 197 17.37 5.47 5.54
N ARG A 198 18.02 6.57 5.92
CA ARG A 198 18.45 7.58 4.96
C ARG A 198 19.52 7.05 4.03
N ALA A 199 20.54 6.40 4.58
CA ALA A 199 21.61 5.78 3.79
C ALA A 199 21.05 4.70 2.83
N ASN A 200 20.14 3.87 3.31
CA ASN A 200 19.49 2.84 2.49
C ASN A 200 18.67 3.44 1.33
N ILE A 201 17.94 4.53 1.58
CA ILE A 201 17.20 5.25 0.55
C ILE A 201 18.14 5.79 -0.53
N ASP A 202 19.21 6.46 -0.14
CA ASP A 202 20.16 7.06 -1.07
C ASP A 202 20.90 5.99 -1.90
N THR A 203 21.33 4.90 -1.26
CA THR A 203 21.95 3.75 -1.95
C THR A 203 20.99 3.10 -2.94
N ARG A 204 19.75 2.85 -2.52
CA ARG A 204 18.70 2.29 -3.38
C ARG A 204 18.45 3.15 -4.61
N LEU A 205 18.29 4.46 -4.43
CA LEU A 205 18.01 5.37 -5.54
C LEU A 205 19.18 5.49 -6.52
N THR A 206 20.41 5.56 -6.01
CA THR A 206 21.62 5.55 -6.84
C THR A 206 21.70 4.27 -7.68
N SER A 207 21.45 3.11 -7.05
CA SER A 207 21.39 1.83 -7.75
C SER A 207 20.26 1.78 -8.77
N ALA A 208 19.07 2.28 -8.43
CA ALA A 208 17.91 2.28 -9.34
C ALA A 208 18.19 3.11 -10.60
N LEU A 209 18.77 4.30 -10.46
CA LEU A 209 19.17 5.13 -11.62
C LEU A 209 20.22 4.43 -12.47
N ALA A 210 21.21 3.79 -11.86
CA ALA A 210 22.25 3.05 -12.58
C ALA A 210 21.72 1.79 -13.29
N ARG A 211 20.66 1.15 -12.76
CA ARG A 211 19.99 -0.01 -13.37
C ARG A 211 19.01 0.35 -14.48
N GLY A 212 18.81 1.62 -14.80
CA GLY A 212 17.93 2.05 -15.89
C GLY A 212 16.52 2.43 -15.44
N LEU A 213 16.35 3.02 -14.26
CA LEU A 213 15.06 3.54 -13.82
C LEU A 213 14.44 4.52 -14.82
N VAL A 214 15.25 5.35 -15.49
CA VAL A 214 14.76 6.30 -16.48
C VAL A 214 14.17 5.57 -17.68
N ASP A 215 14.84 4.52 -18.17
CA ASP A 215 14.37 3.71 -19.29
C ASP A 215 13.09 2.92 -18.93
N GLU A 216 12.99 2.42 -17.71
CA GLU A 216 11.76 1.79 -17.22
C GLU A 216 10.59 2.77 -17.24
N VAL A 217 10.78 3.97 -16.70
CA VAL A 217 9.73 5.00 -16.66
C VAL A 217 9.33 5.45 -18.06
N GLN A 218 10.30 5.57 -18.99
CA GLN A 218 10.00 5.90 -20.39
C GLN A 218 9.10 4.83 -21.04
N ARG A 219 9.44 3.55 -20.90
CA ARG A 219 8.61 2.44 -21.41
C ARG A 219 7.19 2.44 -20.83
N VAL A 220 7.07 2.64 -19.52
CA VAL A 220 5.75 2.70 -18.85
C VAL A 220 4.96 3.93 -19.33
N ARG A 221 5.62 5.08 -19.49
CA ARG A 221 5.01 6.30 -20.02
C ARG A 221 4.42 6.11 -21.42
N GLU A 222 5.13 5.41 -22.30
CA GLU A 222 4.67 5.09 -23.66
C GLU A 222 3.42 4.20 -23.65
N GLN A 223 3.29 3.32 -22.66
CA GLN A 223 2.13 2.43 -22.52
C GLN A 223 0.89 3.13 -21.98
N VAL A 224 1.04 4.04 -21.01
CA VAL A 224 -0.10 4.55 -20.24
C VAL A 224 -0.31 6.07 -20.30
N GLY A 225 0.63 6.81 -20.88
CA GLY A 225 0.61 8.27 -20.95
C GLY A 225 0.93 8.96 -19.61
N ASP A 226 1.09 10.29 -19.65
CA ASP A 226 1.57 11.09 -18.52
C ASP A 226 0.61 11.13 -17.33
N VAL A 227 -0.70 11.16 -17.59
CA VAL A 227 -1.72 11.22 -16.53
C VAL A 227 -1.62 9.99 -15.65
N ARG A 228 -1.67 8.81 -16.26
CA ARG A 228 -1.59 7.54 -15.52
C ARG A 228 -0.21 7.31 -14.91
N LEU A 229 0.86 7.66 -15.61
CA LEU A 229 2.23 7.57 -15.10
C LEU A 229 2.38 8.27 -13.74
N ASN A 230 1.84 9.49 -13.61
CA ASN A 230 1.90 10.27 -12.37
C ASN A 230 1.19 9.60 -11.19
N GLU A 231 0.30 8.65 -11.46
CA GLU A 231 -0.43 7.89 -10.43
C GLU A 231 0.30 6.62 -9.97
N LEU A 232 1.24 6.10 -10.77
CA LEU A 232 1.90 4.83 -10.55
C LEU A 232 2.96 4.86 -9.43
N GLY A 233 3.34 6.03 -8.94
CA GLY A 233 4.24 6.15 -7.82
C GLY A 233 5.09 7.41 -7.85
N LEU A 234 5.82 7.60 -6.76
CA LEU A 234 6.65 8.77 -6.56
C LEU A 234 7.79 8.82 -7.59
N GLU A 235 8.46 7.69 -7.77
CA GLU A 235 9.59 7.52 -8.68
C GLU A 235 9.14 7.79 -10.13
N TYR A 236 8.02 7.21 -10.54
CA TYR A 236 7.46 7.36 -11.89
C TYR A 236 7.05 8.80 -12.18
N LYS A 237 6.45 9.47 -11.20
CA LYS A 237 6.07 10.88 -11.34
C LYS A 237 7.30 11.78 -11.52
N ILE A 238 8.31 11.64 -10.65
CA ILE A 238 9.50 12.53 -10.66
C ILE A 238 10.36 12.30 -11.90
N VAL A 239 10.56 11.04 -12.30
CA VAL A 239 11.26 10.74 -13.54
C VAL A 239 10.44 11.14 -14.76
N GLY A 240 9.11 11.02 -14.71
CA GLY A 240 8.21 11.55 -15.74
C GLY A 240 8.34 13.06 -15.93
N GLU A 241 8.46 13.84 -14.84
CA GLU A 241 8.77 15.29 -14.89
C GLU A 241 10.09 15.58 -15.61
N TYR A 242 11.13 14.75 -15.40
CA TYR A 242 12.39 14.85 -16.11
C TYR A 242 12.22 14.55 -17.62
N LEU A 243 11.54 13.48 -17.95
CA LEU A 243 11.29 13.09 -19.36
C LEU A 243 10.46 14.14 -20.14
N ARG A 244 9.69 14.96 -19.46
CA ARG A 244 8.95 16.11 -20.06
C ARG A 244 9.76 17.39 -20.08
N GLY A 245 11.01 17.39 -19.59
CA GLY A 245 11.86 18.60 -19.53
C GLY A 245 11.48 19.59 -18.42
N GLU A 246 10.60 19.20 -17.50
CA GLU A 246 10.20 20.01 -16.32
C GLU A 246 11.27 20.00 -15.22
N ARG A 247 12.28 19.15 -15.36
CA ARG A 247 13.33 18.90 -14.38
C ARG A 247 14.66 18.56 -15.05
N THR A 248 15.76 18.94 -14.42
CA THR A 248 17.10 18.56 -14.89
C THR A 248 17.51 17.18 -14.33
N GLU A 249 18.37 16.48 -15.03
CA GLU A 249 18.93 15.20 -14.61
C GLU A 249 19.60 15.30 -13.22
N SER A 250 20.41 16.36 -13.02
CA SER A 250 21.11 16.60 -11.75
C SER A 250 20.17 16.79 -10.56
N SER A 251 18.90 17.14 -10.79
CA SER A 251 17.89 17.30 -9.75
C SER A 251 17.15 16.00 -9.40
N LEU A 252 17.31 14.91 -10.18
CA LEU A 252 16.59 13.66 -9.97
C LEU A 252 16.89 13.04 -8.62
N LEU A 253 18.14 12.67 -8.39
CA LEU A 253 18.54 11.97 -7.15
C LEU A 253 18.20 12.79 -5.89
N PRO A 254 18.55 14.09 -5.79
CA PRO A 254 18.18 14.89 -4.61
C PRO A 254 16.67 14.96 -4.37
N THR A 255 15.87 15.09 -5.44
CA THR A 255 14.41 15.18 -5.32
C THR A 255 13.80 13.85 -4.91
N LEU A 256 14.21 12.75 -5.54
CA LEU A 256 13.76 11.41 -5.21
C LEU A 256 14.08 11.07 -3.75
N SER A 257 15.34 11.33 -3.31
CA SER A 257 15.78 11.11 -1.93
C SER A 257 14.92 11.89 -0.93
N ALA A 258 14.73 13.20 -1.14
CA ALA A 258 13.94 14.03 -0.24
C ALA A 258 12.47 13.57 -0.15
N LYS A 259 11.85 13.23 -1.27
CA LYS A 259 10.45 12.80 -1.32
C LYS A 259 10.25 11.39 -0.77
N LEU A 260 11.17 10.47 -1.08
CA LEU A 260 11.12 9.10 -0.58
C LEU A 260 11.35 9.05 0.93
N TRP A 261 12.25 9.91 1.45
CA TRP A 261 12.43 10.12 2.88
C TRP A 261 11.15 10.60 3.58
N GLN A 262 10.45 11.60 3.00
CA GLN A 262 9.17 12.06 3.54
C GLN A 262 8.12 10.93 3.54
N TYR A 263 8.10 10.13 2.48
CA TYR A 263 7.20 8.97 2.37
C TYR A 263 7.51 7.91 3.44
N ALA A 264 8.77 7.53 3.59
CA ALA A 264 9.21 6.56 4.59
C ALA A 264 8.87 6.98 6.03
N ARG A 265 9.03 8.27 6.36
CA ARG A 265 8.63 8.80 7.67
C ARG A 265 7.12 8.66 7.93
N ARG A 266 6.28 8.91 6.93
CA ARG A 266 4.83 8.71 7.06
C ARG A 266 4.48 7.25 7.25
N GLN A 267 5.15 6.35 6.51
CA GLN A 267 4.98 4.91 6.70
C GLN A 267 5.33 4.48 8.13
N LYS A 268 6.48 4.90 8.68
CA LYS A 268 6.88 4.58 10.07
C LYS A 268 5.82 5.00 11.09
N ALA A 269 5.36 6.24 11.01
CA ALA A 269 4.36 6.77 11.95
C ALA A 269 3.05 5.98 11.90
N TRP A 270 2.60 5.62 10.70
CA TRP A 270 1.34 4.91 10.50
C TRP A 270 1.43 3.44 10.92
N LEU A 271 2.52 2.75 10.60
CA LEU A 271 2.74 1.36 10.98
C LEU A 271 2.80 1.16 12.49
N ARG A 272 3.42 2.10 13.22
CA ARG A 272 3.39 2.08 14.70
C ARG A 272 1.96 2.13 15.23
N LYS A 273 1.18 3.08 14.75
CA LYS A 273 -0.23 3.21 15.13
C LYS A 273 -1.03 1.93 14.83
N LEU A 274 -0.90 1.38 13.63
CA LEU A 274 -1.63 0.18 13.22
C LEU A 274 -1.28 -1.01 14.10
N ARG A 275 0.01 -1.25 14.34
CA ARG A 275 0.48 -2.32 15.21
C ARG A 275 -0.08 -2.19 16.63
N ASP A 276 0.07 -1.02 17.23
CA ASP A 276 -0.33 -0.79 18.63
C ASP A 276 -1.84 -0.97 18.80
N GLU A 277 -2.64 -0.53 17.85
CA GLU A 277 -4.09 -0.73 17.83
C GLU A 277 -4.49 -2.19 17.56
N THR A 278 -3.75 -2.93 16.73
CA THR A 278 -4.03 -4.34 16.45
C THR A 278 -3.69 -5.22 17.66
N ILE A 279 -2.56 -4.97 18.31
CA ILE A 279 -2.16 -5.67 19.53
C ILE A 279 -3.17 -5.42 20.66
N ALA A 280 -3.65 -4.18 20.81
CA ALA A 280 -4.65 -3.83 21.83
C ALA A 280 -6.02 -4.49 21.57
N ALA A 281 -6.33 -4.82 20.32
CA ALA A 281 -7.59 -5.48 19.95
C ALA A 281 -7.55 -7.02 20.08
N THR A 282 -6.36 -7.62 20.22
CA THR A 282 -6.19 -9.07 20.38
C THR A 282 -6.16 -9.38 21.89
N PRO A 283 -7.16 -10.11 22.45
CA PRO A 283 -7.11 -10.51 23.86
C PRO A 283 -5.86 -11.34 24.12
N SER A 284 -5.16 -11.05 25.21
CA SER A 284 -3.99 -11.84 25.61
C SER A 284 -4.41 -13.31 25.81
N LEU A 285 -3.59 -14.24 25.33
CA LEU A 285 -3.79 -15.69 25.55
C LEU A 285 -3.84 -16.09 27.03
N GLN A 286 -3.56 -15.17 27.96
CA GLN A 286 -3.62 -15.37 29.40
C GLN A 286 -5.04 -15.30 29.97
N ASP A 287 -6.03 -14.77 29.25
CA ASP A 287 -7.42 -14.69 29.71
C ASP A 287 -8.31 -15.86 29.22
N ARG A 288 -7.70 -16.91 28.67
CA ARG A 288 -8.39 -18.12 28.18
C ARG A 288 -8.06 -19.35 29.06
N SER A 289 -7.88 -19.18 30.35
CA SER A 289 -7.75 -20.30 31.29
C SER A 289 -9.03 -20.49 32.07
#